data_cd034aa5eac04d70c4640b9ed4c4a578
#
_entry.id   cd034aa5eac04d70c4640b9ed4c4a578
#
_cell.length_a   1.000
_cell.length_b   1.000
_cell.length_c   1.000
_cell.angle_alpha   90.00
_cell.angle_beta   90.00
_cell.angle_gamma   90.00
#
_symmetry.space_group_name_H-M   'P 1'
#
loop_
_entity.id
_entity.type
_entity.pdbx_description
1 polymer ?
#
loop_
_entity_poly.entity_id
_entity_poly.type
_entity_poly.pdbx_seq_one_letter_code
_entity_poly.pdbx_strand_id
1 'polypeptide(L)'
;LFFIGLFVVIGGLEQTGILEIMAGFIGRISGGNVMVMVAIIIWLSAVVSAFVDNIPFATTMIPIIKSLSAAYGVDLSMLSWTLAMGTDIGGSATPIGASANVVGVATASREGYVIKWGLYCKKMMPATILVVLLSMLLIYFRYL
;
A
#
# COMPACT_ATOMS: atom_id res chain seq x y z
N LEU A 1 -10.96 -15.21 -13.24
CA LEU A 1 -11.38 -14.08 -14.09
C LEU A 1 -10.96 -12.73 -13.53
N PHE A 2 -11.19 -12.43 -12.24
CA PHE A 2 -10.82 -11.15 -11.61
C PHE A 2 -9.32 -10.81 -11.79
N PHE A 3 -8.41 -11.72 -11.43
CA PHE A 3 -6.97 -11.48 -11.58
C PHE A 3 -6.52 -11.34 -13.03
N ILE A 4 -7.12 -12.07 -13.96
CA ILE A 4 -6.83 -11.93 -15.38
C ILE A 4 -7.19 -10.50 -15.84
N GLY A 5 -8.38 -10.03 -15.52
CA GLY A 5 -8.81 -8.66 -15.83
C GLY A 5 -7.88 -7.61 -15.18
N LEU A 6 -7.48 -7.82 -13.93
CA LEU A 6 -6.56 -6.93 -13.21
C LEU A 6 -5.21 -6.83 -13.93
N PHE A 7 -4.60 -7.96 -14.32
CA PHE A 7 -3.31 -7.95 -15.03
C PHE A 7 -3.41 -7.35 -16.43
N VAL A 8 -4.53 -7.52 -17.15
CA VAL A 8 -4.76 -6.86 -18.44
C VAL A 8 -4.81 -5.33 -18.27
N VAL A 9 -5.52 -4.83 -17.26
CA VAL A 9 -5.58 -3.38 -16.98
C VAL A 9 -4.20 -2.83 -16.62
N ILE A 10 -3.45 -3.52 -15.74
CA ILE A 10 -2.10 -3.10 -15.34
C ILE A 10 -1.14 -3.10 -16.54
N GLY A 11 -1.18 -4.13 -17.38
CA GLY A 11 -0.41 -4.17 -18.62
C GLY A 11 -0.76 -3.03 -19.59
N GLY A 12 -2.03 -2.63 -19.66
CA GLY A 12 -2.46 -1.46 -20.41
C GLY A 12 -1.89 -0.15 -19.83
N LEU A 13 -1.92 0.01 -18.50
CA LEU A 13 -1.32 1.17 -17.83
C LEU A 13 0.20 1.26 -18.03
N GLU A 14 0.89 0.12 -18.03
CA GLU A 14 2.33 0.05 -18.31
C GLU A 14 2.63 0.50 -19.74
N GLN A 15 1.87 0.00 -20.74
CA GLN A 15 2.06 0.38 -22.15
C GLN A 15 1.74 1.86 -22.43
N THR A 16 0.87 2.50 -21.65
CA THR A 16 0.53 3.93 -21.81
C THR A 16 1.58 4.87 -21.21
N GLY A 17 2.57 4.36 -20.49
CA GLY A 17 3.59 5.18 -19.81
C GLY A 17 3.07 5.92 -18.58
N ILE A 18 1.84 5.65 -18.14
CA ILE A 18 1.26 6.31 -16.95
C ILE A 18 2.03 5.93 -15.68
N LEU A 19 2.50 4.68 -15.60
CA LEU A 19 3.24 4.19 -14.43
C LEU A 19 4.60 4.89 -14.30
N GLU A 20 5.27 5.18 -15.40
CA GLU A 20 6.51 5.97 -15.46
C GLU A 20 6.29 7.42 -15.03
N ILE A 21 5.16 8.03 -15.43
CA ILE A 21 4.78 9.37 -15.00
C ILE A 21 4.57 9.40 -13.48
N MET A 22 3.88 8.39 -12.91
CA MET A 22 3.67 8.27 -11.47
C MET A 22 4.99 8.07 -10.73
N ALA A 23 5.88 7.22 -11.23
CA ALA A 23 7.22 7.05 -10.68
C ALA A 23 8.02 8.37 -10.71
N GLY A 24 8.01 9.06 -11.86
CA GLY A 24 8.64 10.37 -11.99
C GLY A 24 8.08 11.44 -11.04
N PHE A 25 6.78 11.41 -10.76
CA PHE A 25 6.15 12.30 -9.80
C PHE A 25 6.61 12.02 -8.35
N ILE A 26 6.64 10.76 -7.94
CA ILE A 26 7.15 10.36 -6.62
C ILE A 26 8.63 10.75 -6.50
N GLY A 27 9.44 10.49 -7.53
CA GLY A 27 10.85 10.83 -7.55
C GLY A 27 11.11 12.33 -7.45
N ARG A 28 10.31 13.17 -8.14
CA ARG A 28 10.42 14.64 -8.07
C ARG A 28 10.04 15.18 -6.70
N ILE A 29 8.94 14.72 -6.11
CA ILE A 29 8.52 15.15 -4.77
C ILE A 29 9.52 14.74 -3.71
N SER A 30 10.13 13.56 -3.84
CA SER A 30 11.17 13.10 -2.92
C SER A 30 12.49 13.86 -3.09
N GLY A 31 12.67 14.61 -4.19
CA GLY A 31 13.92 15.29 -4.52
C GLY A 31 15.09 14.30 -4.67
N GLY A 32 14.83 13.04 -4.98
CA GLY A 32 15.82 11.97 -5.01
C GLY A 32 16.26 11.49 -3.62
N ASN A 33 15.70 12.03 -2.55
CA ASN A 33 16.00 11.60 -1.18
C ASN A 33 15.28 10.29 -0.87
N VAL A 34 16.04 9.26 -0.58
CA VAL A 34 15.55 7.90 -0.34
C VAL A 34 14.63 7.82 0.88
N MET A 35 14.93 8.55 1.97
CA MET A 35 14.07 8.59 3.17
C MET A 35 12.69 9.15 2.85
N VAL A 36 12.66 10.26 2.09
CA VAL A 36 11.40 10.90 1.67
C VAL A 36 10.63 9.98 0.73
N MET A 37 11.33 9.29 -0.19
CA MET A 37 10.72 8.33 -1.11
C MET A 37 10.06 7.17 -0.36
N VAL A 38 10.74 6.57 0.62
CA VAL A 38 10.19 5.53 1.49
C VAL A 38 8.97 6.04 2.25
N ALA A 39 9.05 7.25 2.84
CA ALA A 39 7.92 7.84 3.55
C ALA A 39 6.70 8.04 2.64
N ILE A 40 6.90 8.59 1.43
CA ILE A 40 5.81 8.77 0.47
C ILE A 40 5.19 7.42 0.10
N ILE A 41 5.99 6.43 -0.26
CA ILE A 41 5.49 5.12 -0.70
C ILE A 41 4.72 4.43 0.42
N ILE A 42 5.27 4.34 1.64
CA ILE A 42 4.61 3.61 2.73
C ILE A 42 3.29 4.28 3.15
N TRP A 43 3.25 5.60 3.27
CA TRP A 43 2.03 6.32 3.65
C TRP A 43 0.99 6.36 2.54
N LEU A 44 1.41 6.58 1.29
CA LEU A 44 0.51 6.51 0.12
C LEU A 44 -0.12 5.11 0.04
N SER A 45 0.71 4.07 0.18
CA SER A 45 0.23 2.68 0.16
C SER A 45 -0.74 2.40 1.29
N ALA A 46 -0.45 2.86 2.51
CA ALA A 46 -1.33 2.67 3.66
C ALA A 46 -2.68 3.38 3.49
N VAL A 47 -2.68 4.62 3.01
CA VAL A 47 -3.91 5.39 2.81
C VAL A 47 -4.77 4.80 1.70
N VAL A 48 -4.17 4.46 0.56
CA VAL A 48 -4.92 3.89 -0.56
C VAL A 48 -5.44 2.49 -0.22
N SER A 49 -4.60 1.65 0.38
CA SER A 49 -5.00 0.29 0.78
C SER A 49 -6.05 0.26 1.89
N ALA A 50 -6.23 1.33 2.65
CA ALA A 50 -7.34 1.45 3.59
C ALA A 50 -8.73 1.39 2.91
N PHE A 51 -8.81 1.65 1.60
CA PHE A 51 -10.06 1.69 0.83
C PHE A 51 -10.06 0.77 -0.39
N VAL A 52 -8.89 0.39 -0.89
CA VAL A 52 -8.69 -0.47 -2.04
C VAL A 52 -8.02 -1.75 -1.56
N ASP A 53 -8.50 -2.91 -2.00
CA ASP A 53 -7.91 -4.20 -1.63
C ASP A 53 -6.40 -4.23 -1.94
N ASN A 54 -5.63 -4.86 -1.06
CA ASN A 54 -4.16 -4.91 -1.10
C ASN A 54 -3.61 -5.42 -2.44
N ILE A 55 -4.22 -6.48 -3.00
CA ILE A 55 -3.70 -7.16 -4.18
C ILE A 55 -3.72 -6.26 -5.43
N PRO A 56 -4.85 -5.65 -5.83
CA PRO A 56 -4.88 -4.77 -6.99
C PRO A 56 -3.95 -3.55 -6.82
N PHE A 57 -3.91 -2.96 -5.63
CA PHE A 57 -3.04 -1.82 -5.38
C PHE A 57 -1.55 -2.19 -5.47
N ALA A 58 -1.13 -3.24 -4.74
CA ALA A 58 0.26 -3.69 -4.77
C ALA A 58 0.72 -4.06 -6.19
N THR A 59 -0.13 -4.76 -6.94
CA THR A 59 0.19 -5.17 -8.31
C THR A 59 0.41 -3.96 -9.23
N THR A 60 -0.38 -2.90 -9.08
CA THR A 60 -0.21 -1.64 -9.82
C THR A 60 1.08 -0.90 -9.43
N MET A 61 1.46 -0.97 -8.16
CA MET A 61 2.64 -0.28 -7.63
C MET A 61 3.96 -0.99 -7.96
N ILE A 62 3.97 -2.29 -8.24
CA ILE A 62 5.19 -3.04 -8.56
C ILE A 62 5.98 -2.42 -9.73
N PRO A 63 5.40 -2.14 -10.91
CA PRO A 63 6.12 -1.47 -11.99
C PRO A 63 6.65 -0.09 -11.58
N ILE A 64 5.88 0.67 -10.78
CA ILE A 64 6.28 2.00 -10.31
C ILE A 64 7.54 1.94 -9.45
N ILE A 65 7.59 1.01 -8.46
CA ILE A 65 8.79 0.88 -7.62
C ILE A 65 10.00 0.33 -8.39
N LYS A 66 9.78 -0.50 -9.43
CA LYS A 66 10.85 -0.93 -10.34
C LYS A 66 11.43 0.25 -11.12
N SER A 67 10.58 1.10 -11.68
CA SER A 67 11.00 2.32 -12.39
C SER A 67 11.74 3.29 -11.46
N LEU A 68 11.27 3.46 -10.22
CA LEU A 68 11.96 4.28 -9.20
C LEU A 68 13.34 3.70 -8.86
N SER A 69 13.42 2.40 -8.63
CA SER A 69 14.69 1.72 -8.36
C SER A 69 15.69 1.92 -9.49
N ALA A 70 15.27 1.75 -10.74
CA ALA A 70 16.11 1.92 -11.92
C ALA A 70 16.54 3.39 -12.14
N ALA A 71 15.62 4.35 -11.95
CA ALA A 71 15.88 5.76 -12.23
C ALA A 71 16.75 6.44 -11.15
N TYR A 72 16.61 6.04 -9.88
CA TYR A 72 17.29 6.69 -8.75
C TYR A 72 18.34 5.82 -8.08
N GLY A 73 18.59 4.60 -8.56
CA GLY A 73 19.58 3.69 -7.98
C GLY A 73 19.22 3.19 -6.57
N VAL A 74 17.93 3.19 -6.23
CA VAL A 74 17.45 2.78 -4.90
C VAL A 74 17.27 1.27 -4.86
N ASP A 75 17.61 0.63 -3.74
CA ASP A 75 17.44 -0.81 -3.57
C ASP A 75 15.98 -1.23 -3.76
N LEU A 76 15.74 -2.09 -4.75
CA LEU A 76 14.41 -2.62 -5.06
C LEU A 76 13.83 -3.43 -3.89
N SER A 77 14.67 -4.15 -3.13
CA SER A 77 14.23 -4.92 -1.96
C SER A 77 13.66 -3.98 -0.90
N MET A 78 14.32 -2.86 -0.63
CA MET A 78 13.83 -1.83 0.30
C MET A 78 12.48 -1.27 -0.15
N LEU A 79 12.34 -0.89 -1.42
CA LEU A 79 11.08 -0.36 -1.96
C LEU A 79 9.97 -1.41 -1.94
N SER A 80 10.31 -2.69 -2.16
CA SER A 80 9.35 -3.80 -2.10
C SER A 80 8.83 -4.02 -0.69
N TRP A 81 9.71 -4.00 0.33
CA TRP A 81 9.29 -4.06 1.73
C TRP A 81 8.46 -2.84 2.14
N THR A 82 8.85 -1.66 1.67
CA THR A 82 8.09 -0.41 1.91
C THR A 82 6.67 -0.51 1.37
N LEU A 83 6.53 -0.98 0.14
CA LEU A 83 5.22 -1.20 -0.50
C LEU A 83 4.41 -2.26 0.25
N ALA A 84 5.00 -3.42 0.53
CA ALA A 84 4.32 -4.52 1.18
C ALA A 84 3.80 -4.14 2.56
N MET A 85 4.65 -3.54 3.40
CA MET A 85 4.24 -3.10 4.75
C MET A 85 3.20 -1.99 4.71
N GLY A 86 3.34 -1.00 3.81
CA GLY A 86 2.35 0.06 3.66
C GLY A 86 1.00 -0.48 3.22
N THR A 87 0.99 -1.36 2.23
CA THR A 87 -0.23 -1.93 1.66
C THR A 87 -0.95 -2.86 2.64
N ASP A 88 -0.23 -3.81 3.22
CA ASP A 88 -0.83 -4.84 4.08
C ASP A 88 -1.32 -4.26 5.41
N ILE A 89 -0.49 -3.48 6.07
CA ILE A 89 -0.85 -2.84 7.33
C ILE A 89 -1.95 -1.80 7.11
N GLY A 90 -1.84 -0.99 6.04
CA GLY A 90 -2.83 0.04 5.69
C GLY A 90 -4.22 -0.53 5.46
N GLY A 91 -4.32 -1.70 4.84
CA GLY A 91 -5.59 -2.42 4.64
C GLY A 91 -6.35 -2.73 5.93
N SER A 92 -5.66 -2.77 7.06
CA SER A 92 -6.28 -3.00 8.37
C SER A 92 -7.02 -1.78 8.95
N ALA A 93 -6.82 -0.57 8.40
CA ALA A 93 -7.37 0.68 8.94
C ALA A 93 -8.90 0.75 8.86
N THR A 94 -9.52 0.12 7.84
CA THR A 94 -10.96 0.15 7.62
C THR A 94 -11.54 -1.27 7.44
N PRO A 95 -12.86 -1.44 7.63
CA PRO A 95 -13.51 -2.75 7.43
C PRO A 95 -13.46 -3.25 5.99
N ILE A 96 -13.20 -2.39 5.01
CA ILE A 96 -13.18 -2.73 3.57
C ILE A 96 -11.78 -2.71 2.96
N GLY A 97 -10.76 -2.28 3.69
CA GLY A 97 -9.39 -2.15 3.17
C GLY A 97 -8.73 -3.49 2.81
N ALA A 98 -9.26 -4.59 3.32
CA ALA A 98 -8.84 -5.92 2.93
C ALA A 98 -10.04 -6.88 2.89
N SER A 99 -10.03 -7.81 1.93
CA SER A 99 -11.08 -8.85 1.79
C SER A 99 -11.26 -9.66 3.08
N ALA A 100 -10.19 -9.91 3.82
CA ALA A 100 -10.22 -10.60 5.11
C ALA A 100 -11.06 -9.87 6.16
N ASN A 101 -10.96 -8.53 6.22
CA ASN A 101 -11.74 -7.70 7.14
C ASN A 101 -13.23 -7.79 6.83
N VAL A 102 -13.58 -7.70 5.54
CA VAL A 102 -14.98 -7.83 5.07
C VAL A 102 -15.58 -9.15 5.52
N VAL A 103 -14.85 -10.25 5.28
CA VAL A 103 -15.29 -11.60 5.70
C VAL A 103 -15.38 -11.69 7.21
N GLY A 104 -14.39 -11.22 7.95
CA GLY A 104 -14.38 -11.25 9.41
C GLY A 104 -15.55 -10.48 10.03
N VAL A 105 -15.80 -9.25 9.56
CA VAL A 105 -16.94 -8.43 10.02
C VAL A 105 -18.29 -9.07 9.66
N ALA A 106 -18.40 -9.63 8.45
CA ALA A 106 -19.61 -10.33 8.03
C ALA A 106 -19.88 -11.59 8.87
N THR A 107 -18.84 -12.36 9.17
CA THR A 107 -18.94 -13.56 10.04
C THR A 107 -19.35 -13.18 11.45
N ALA A 108 -18.71 -12.17 12.05
CA ALA A 108 -19.07 -11.67 13.37
C ALA A 108 -20.56 -11.23 13.42
N SER A 109 -21.04 -10.57 12.38
CA SER A 109 -22.45 -10.15 12.27
C SER A 109 -23.41 -11.33 12.24
N ARG A 110 -23.06 -12.44 11.58
CA ARG A 110 -23.87 -13.67 11.55
C ARG A 110 -23.97 -14.33 12.92
N GLU A 111 -22.93 -14.21 13.73
CA GLU A 111 -22.89 -14.70 15.12
C GLU A 111 -23.53 -13.71 16.13
N GLY A 112 -24.19 -12.65 15.65
CA GLY A 112 -24.88 -11.66 16.48
C GLY A 112 -24.01 -10.49 16.96
N TYR A 113 -22.74 -10.42 16.55
CA TYR A 113 -21.83 -9.33 16.91
C TYR A 113 -21.76 -8.27 15.80
N VAL A 114 -22.53 -7.21 15.92
CA VAL A 114 -22.57 -6.13 14.92
C VAL A 114 -21.40 -5.16 15.14
N ILE A 115 -20.40 -5.20 14.25
CA ILE A 115 -19.27 -4.28 14.26
C ILE A 115 -19.60 -3.07 13.38
N LYS A 116 -19.91 -1.93 14.01
CA LYS A 116 -20.18 -0.68 13.30
C LYS A 116 -18.89 -0.10 12.68
N TRP A 117 -19.00 0.48 11.49
CA TRP A 117 -17.89 1.13 10.77
C TRP A 117 -17.07 2.07 11.66
N GLY A 118 -17.73 3.04 12.31
CA GLY A 118 -17.05 4.01 13.17
C GLY A 118 -16.33 3.39 14.36
N LEU A 119 -16.88 2.32 14.93
CA LEU A 119 -16.23 1.59 16.03
C LEU A 119 -14.97 0.88 15.54
N TYR A 120 -15.04 0.22 14.38
CA TYR A 120 -13.90 -0.44 13.76
C TYR A 120 -12.77 0.57 13.51
N CYS A 121 -13.05 1.63 12.74
CA CYS A 121 -12.06 2.64 12.41
C CYS A 121 -11.46 3.32 13.67
N LYS A 122 -12.30 3.67 14.66
CA LYS A 122 -11.83 4.27 15.91
C LYS A 122 -10.81 3.40 16.65
N LYS A 123 -10.92 2.08 16.53
CA LYS A 123 -10.00 1.13 17.19
C LYS A 123 -8.80 0.79 16.31
N MET A 124 -9.04 0.54 15.03
CA MET A 124 -8.00 0.04 14.12
C MET A 124 -7.11 1.14 13.54
N MET A 125 -7.65 2.32 13.20
CA MET A 125 -6.83 3.39 12.59
C MET A 125 -5.63 3.82 13.47
N PRO A 126 -5.79 4.09 14.78
CA PRO A 126 -4.63 4.46 15.61
C PRO A 126 -3.57 3.36 15.67
N ALA A 127 -4.00 2.09 15.77
CA ALA A 127 -3.11 0.95 15.76
C ALA A 127 -2.38 0.83 14.41
N THR A 128 -3.11 0.96 13.29
CA THR A 128 -2.54 0.96 11.94
C THR A 128 -1.49 2.06 11.76
N ILE A 129 -1.81 3.31 12.17
CA ILE A 129 -0.87 4.43 12.10
C ILE A 129 0.40 4.13 12.88
N LEU A 130 0.28 3.62 14.11
CA LEU A 130 1.42 3.26 14.94
C LEU A 130 2.29 2.19 14.28
N VAL A 131 1.67 1.13 13.74
CA VAL A 131 2.40 0.02 13.10
C VAL A 131 3.06 0.48 11.80
N VAL A 132 2.42 1.33 10.99
CA VAL A 132 3.03 1.93 9.78
C VAL A 132 4.25 2.78 10.15
N LEU A 133 4.16 3.61 11.21
CA LEU A 133 5.29 4.39 11.72
C LEU A 133 6.45 3.49 12.17
N LEU A 134 6.16 2.45 12.94
CA LEU A 134 7.17 1.49 13.38
C LEU A 134 7.82 0.77 12.20
N SER A 135 7.02 0.36 11.21
CA SER A 135 7.52 -0.28 9.99
C SER A 135 8.43 0.65 9.19
N MET A 136 8.06 1.92 9.06
CA MET A 136 8.90 2.94 8.41
C MET A 136 10.23 3.11 9.13
N LEU A 137 10.22 3.18 10.47
CA LEU A 137 11.44 3.27 11.28
C LEU A 137 12.33 2.03 11.14
N LEU A 138 11.73 0.83 11.10
CA LEU A 138 12.47 -0.42 10.89
C LEU A 138 13.12 -0.47 9.50
N ILE A 139 12.43 -0.01 8.46
CA ILE A 139 12.99 0.10 7.11
C ILE A 139 14.19 1.06 7.11
N TYR A 140 14.06 2.23 7.76
CA TYR A 140 15.17 3.18 7.88
C TYR A 140 16.36 2.57 8.61
N PHE A 141 16.13 1.93 9.74
CA PHE A 141 17.20 1.28 10.49
C PHE A 141 17.89 0.13 9.76
N ARG A 142 17.15 -0.58 8.89
CA ARG A 142 17.65 -1.77 8.18
C ARG A 142 18.41 -1.44 6.91
N TYR A 143 18.04 -0.35 6.21
CA TYR A 143 18.52 -0.05 4.86
C TYR A 143 19.23 1.29 4.70
N LEU A 144 19.10 2.20 5.65
CA LEU A 144 19.72 3.53 5.66
C LEU A 144 20.63 3.72 6.85
#